data_ead38582889e6d36b53bd20efbfd33d4
#
_entry.id   ead38582889e6d36b53bd20efbfd33d4
#
_cell.length_a   1.000
_cell.length_b   1.000
_cell.length_c   1.000
_cell.angle_alpha   90.00
_cell.angle_beta   90.00
_cell.angle_gamma   90.00
#
_symmetry.space_group_name_H-M   'P 1'
#
loop_
_entity.id
_entity.type
_entity.pdbx_description
1 polymer ?
#
loop_
_entity_poly.entity_id
_entity_poly.type
_entity_poly.pdbx_seq_one_letter_code
_entity_poly.pdbx_strand_id
1 'polypeptide(L)'
;EKPHVEQIAGMVDRIREVIPNAKLVYNNSPSFNWTLNFRQQAYDLLVEQGKDVSAYDRSDLMSVEYDDTELAQLADEKIRTFQRDGSARAGIFHHLITLPTYHTAALSTDDLAKGYFGDDGMLAYVKGVQRREIRGGIATVKHQNMAGSDLGDNHKEYFAGDAALKAGGKHNTMNQFG
;
A
#
# COMPACT_ATOMS: atom_id res chain seq x y z
N GLU A 1 17.03 -9.88 5.48
CA GLU A 1 16.51 -10.40 6.76
C GLU A 1 14.97 -10.37 6.75
N LYS A 2 14.34 -11.35 7.43
CA LYS A 2 12.90 -11.40 7.61
C LYS A 2 12.41 -10.17 8.39
N PRO A 3 11.11 -9.81 8.31
CA PRO A 3 10.55 -8.68 9.06
C PRO A 3 10.44 -9.03 10.57
N HIS A 4 11.57 -8.98 11.26
CA HIS A 4 11.69 -9.25 12.68
C HIS A 4 12.68 -8.25 13.30
N VAL A 5 12.16 -7.31 14.10
CA VAL A 5 12.91 -6.14 14.61
C VAL A 5 14.19 -6.54 15.34
N GLU A 6 14.14 -7.52 16.24
CA GLU A 6 15.33 -7.92 17.01
C GLU A 6 16.40 -8.62 16.16
N GLN A 7 15.99 -9.40 15.16
CA GLN A 7 16.96 -10.01 14.22
C GLN A 7 17.65 -8.93 13.37
N ILE A 8 16.88 -7.93 12.91
CA ILE A 8 17.42 -6.79 12.19
C ILE A 8 18.37 -6.01 13.09
N ALA A 9 17.99 -5.74 14.33
CA ALA A 9 18.81 -5.03 15.30
C ALA A 9 20.16 -5.75 15.54
N GLY A 10 20.11 -7.05 15.77
CA GLY A 10 21.35 -7.83 15.98
C GLY A 10 22.27 -7.86 14.74
N MET A 11 21.73 -7.79 13.54
CA MET A 11 22.51 -7.60 12.30
C MET A 11 23.12 -6.21 12.23
N VAL A 12 22.32 -5.19 12.53
CA VAL A 12 22.75 -3.78 12.49
C VAL A 12 23.84 -3.51 13.53
N ASP A 13 23.70 -4.05 14.73
CA ASP A 13 24.70 -3.90 15.79
C ASP A 13 26.07 -4.43 15.33
N ARG A 14 26.11 -5.61 14.68
CA ARG A 14 27.34 -6.17 14.12
C ARG A 14 27.91 -5.33 12.96
N ILE A 15 27.07 -4.74 12.12
CA ILE A 15 27.55 -3.84 11.07
C ILE A 15 28.19 -2.59 11.69
N ARG A 16 27.62 -2.06 12.77
CA ARG A 16 28.11 -0.85 13.43
C ARG A 16 29.37 -1.07 14.26
N GLU A 17 29.67 -2.30 14.63
CA GLU A 17 31.00 -2.63 15.18
C GLU A 17 32.12 -2.32 14.19
N VAL A 18 31.86 -2.47 12.90
CA VAL A 18 32.83 -2.21 11.82
C VAL A 18 32.67 -0.82 11.23
N ILE A 19 31.42 -0.37 11.07
CA ILE A 19 31.06 0.93 10.46
C ILE A 19 30.10 1.68 11.42
N PRO A 20 30.64 2.38 12.44
CA PRO A 20 29.80 2.94 13.53
C PRO A 20 28.68 3.87 13.08
N ASN A 21 28.86 4.59 11.99
CA ASN A 21 27.88 5.56 11.47
C ASN A 21 27.10 5.03 10.26
N ALA A 22 27.01 3.72 10.06
CA ALA A 22 26.30 3.11 8.96
C ALA A 22 24.83 3.55 8.97
N LYS A 23 24.39 4.16 7.85
CA LYS A 23 22.99 4.49 7.58
C LYS A 23 22.38 3.37 6.78
N LEU A 24 21.45 2.65 7.38
CA LEU A 24 20.89 1.44 6.81
C LEU A 24 19.48 1.68 6.30
N VAL A 25 19.18 1.07 5.17
CA VAL A 25 17.86 1.06 4.54
C VAL A 25 17.28 -0.34 4.68
N TYR A 26 16.02 -0.43 5.06
CA TYR A 26 15.30 -1.69 5.09
C TYR A 26 14.23 -1.73 4.00
N ASN A 27 14.25 -2.79 3.21
CA ASN A 27 13.22 -3.05 2.22
C ASN A 27 12.08 -3.86 2.86
N ASN A 28 10.92 -3.23 3.04
CA ASN A 28 9.68 -3.90 3.44
C ASN A 28 9.13 -4.70 2.25
N SER A 29 9.87 -5.73 1.85
CA SER A 29 9.60 -6.47 0.62
C SER A 29 8.25 -7.17 0.65
N PRO A 30 7.43 -7.04 -0.41
CA PRO A 30 6.21 -7.82 -0.58
C PRO A 30 6.48 -9.31 -0.87
N SER A 31 7.73 -9.72 -1.07
CA SER A 31 8.12 -11.12 -1.20
C SER A 31 8.01 -11.90 0.11
N PHE A 32 7.97 -11.23 1.25
CA PHE A 32 7.68 -11.88 2.52
C PHE A 32 6.17 -11.99 2.73
N ASN A 33 5.73 -13.12 3.24
CA ASN A 33 4.40 -13.22 3.80
C ASN A 33 4.38 -12.53 5.18
N TRP A 34 3.97 -11.26 5.19
CA TRP A 34 3.95 -10.42 6.39
C TRP A 34 3.02 -11.00 7.45
N THR A 35 1.80 -11.37 7.08
CA THR A 35 0.83 -11.97 8.01
C THR A 35 1.40 -13.20 8.69
N LEU A 36 1.93 -14.16 7.94
CA LEU A 36 2.49 -15.37 8.50
C LEU A 36 3.67 -15.07 9.44
N ASN A 37 4.61 -14.22 9.02
CA ASN A 37 5.78 -13.90 9.83
C ASN A 37 5.40 -13.24 11.17
N PHE A 38 4.40 -12.37 11.17
CA PHE A 38 4.00 -11.69 12.40
C PHE A 38 3.04 -12.53 13.25
N ARG A 39 2.22 -13.38 12.66
CA ARG A 39 1.43 -14.36 13.43
C ARG A 39 2.32 -15.40 14.11
N GLN A 40 3.42 -15.83 13.50
CA GLN A 40 4.43 -16.67 14.17
C GLN A 40 5.04 -15.96 15.37
N GLN A 41 5.46 -14.70 15.23
CA GLN A 41 6.00 -13.90 16.35
C GLN A 41 4.95 -13.64 17.44
N ALA A 42 3.69 -13.42 17.07
CA ALA A 42 2.59 -13.25 18.02
C ALA A 42 2.30 -14.56 18.77
N TYR A 43 2.30 -15.70 18.07
CA TYR A 43 2.13 -17.02 18.68
C TYR A 43 3.23 -17.30 19.71
N ASP A 44 4.50 -17.09 19.34
CA ASP A 44 5.62 -17.31 20.24
C ASP A 44 5.53 -16.37 21.47
N LEU A 45 5.11 -15.12 21.30
CA LEU A 45 4.88 -14.18 22.40
C LEU A 45 3.76 -14.64 23.35
N LEU A 46 2.63 -15.16 22.81
CA LEU A 46 1.53 -15.71 23.63
C LEU A 46 2.01 -16.90 24.46
N VAL A 47 2.82 -17.78 23.87
CA VAL A 47 3.45 -18.92 24.60
C VAL A 47 4.35 -18.41 25.71
N GLU A 48 5.22 -17.44 25.43
CA GLU A 48 6.12 -16.84 26.44
C GLU A 48 5.35 -16.19 27.60
N GLN A 49 4.17 -15.63 27.32
CA GLN A 49 3.27 -15.07 28.33
C GLN A 49 2.46 -16.11 29.10
N GLY A 50 2.63 -17.40 28.78
CA GLY A 50 1.89 -18.49 29.41
C GLY A 50 0.40 -18.52 29.05
N LYS A 51 0.02 -17.90 27.93
CA LYS A 51 -1.37 -17.93 27.44
C LYS A 51 -1.71 -19.27 26.80
N ASP A 52 -2.98 -19.63 26.84
CA ASP A 52 -3.46 -20.80 26.13
C ASP A 52 -3.50 -20.54 24.62
N VAL A 53 -2.69 -21.29 23.89
CA VAL A 53 -2.59 -21.23 22.43
C VAL A 53 -3.19 -22.48 21.74
N SER A 54 -3.87 -23.35 22.48
CA SER A 54 -4.43 -24.60 21.96
C SER A 54 -5.46 -24.42 20.86
N ALA A 55 -6.06 -23.23 20.76
CA ALA A 55 -6.98 -22.86 19.69
C ALA A 55 -6.30 -22.57 18.35
N TYR A 56 -4.97 -22.44 18.32
CA TYR A 56 -4.21 -22.07 17.12
C TYR A 56 -3.37 -23.25 16.63
N ASP A 57 -3.57 -23.64 15.38
CA ASP A 57 -2.66 -24.58 14.72
C ASP A 57 -1.43 -23.85 14.21
N ARG A 58 -0.27 -24.10 14.85
CA ARG A 58 1.01 -23.49 14.47
C ARG A 58 1.42 -23.82 13.03
N SER A 59 0.94 -24.90 12.45
CA SER A 59 1.22 -25.29 11.07
C SER A 59 0.37 -24.52 10.05
N ASP A 60 -0.75 -23.94 10.48
CA ASP A 60 -1.69 -23.20 9.62
C ASP A 60 -2.12 -21.85 10.22
N LEU A 61 -1.14 -21.02 10.59
CA LEU A 61 -1.41 -19.68 11.13
C LEU A 61 -2.01 -18.70 10.10
N MET A 62 -2.17 -19.12 8.84
CA MET A 62 -2.81 -18.33 7.79
C MET A 62 -4.32 -18.54 7.71
N SER A 63 -4.91 -19.45 8.50
CA SER A 63 -6.34 -19.67 8.51
C SER A 63 -7.12 -18.38 8.74
N VAL A 64 -8.16 -18.17 7.94
CA VAL A 64 -9.09 -17.03 8.08
C VAL A 64 -9.88 -17.06 9.40
N GLU A 65 -9.98 -18.22 10.03
CA GLU A 65 -10.61 -18.40 11.34
C GLU A 65 -9.90 -17.59 12.45
N TYR A 66 -8.63 -17.21 12.20
CA TYR A 66 -7.85 -16.46 13.18
C TYR A 66 -7.88 -14.94 12.96
N ASP A 67 -8.55 -14.43 11.91
CA ASP A 67 -8.48 -13.01 11.53
C ASP A 67 -8.99 -12.05 12.61
N ASP A 68 -9.96 -12.46 13.42
CA ASP A 68 -10.54 -11.65 14.51
C ASP A 68 -10.02 -12.04 15.91
N THR A 69 -8.99 -12.88 16.00
CA THR A 69 -8.47 -13.40 17.27
C THR A 69 -7.39 -12.51 17.88
N GLU A 70 -7.04 -12.74 19.15
CA GLU A 70 -5.93 -12.08 19.83
C GLU A 70 -4.60 -12.25 19.07
N LEU A 71 -4.39 -13.43 18.48
CA LEU A 71 -3.21 -13.73 17.65
C LEU A 71 -3.09 -12.75 16.47
N ALA A 72 -4.18 -12.54 15.73
CA ALA A 72 -4.19 -11.63 14.59
C ALA A 72 -4.03 -10.17 15.03
N GLN A 73 -4.73 -9.76 16.10
CA GLN A 73 -4.62 -8.40 16.62
C GLN A 73 -3.20 -8.05 17.06
N LEU A 74 -2.50 -8.97 17.73
CA LEU A 74 -1.10 -8.80 18.12
C LEU A 74 -0.17 -8.73 16.88
N ALA A 75 -0.41 -9.60 15.90
CA ALA A 75 0.35 -9.59 14.65
C ALA A 75 0.17 -8.27 13.89
N ASP A 76 -1.07 -7.82 13.74
CA ASP A 76 -1.40 -6.57 13.04
C ASP A 76 -0.82 -5.33 13.73
N GLU A 77 -0.83 -5.30 15.06
CA GLU A 77 -0.19 -4.21 15.80
C GLU A 77 1.32 -4.20 15.58
N LYS A 78 1.97 -5.36 15.60
CA LYS A 78 3.39 -5.46 15.28
C LYS A 78 3.71 -5.04 13.82
N ILE A 79 2.85 -5.38 12.86
CA ILE A 79 2.98 -4.91 11.47
C ILE A 79 2.83 -3.38 11.40
N ARG A 80 1.82 -2.83 12.07
CA ARG A 80 1.54 -1.39 12.11
C ARG A 80 2.70 -0.59 12.67
N THR A 81 3.37 -1.11 13.68
CA THR A 81 4.46 -0.42 14.38
C THR A 81 5.85 -0.75 13.83
N PHE A 82 5.97 -1.71 12.91
CA PHE A 82 7.24 -2.27 12.46
C PHE A 82 8.28 -1.24 12.01
N GLN A 83 7.87 -0.25 11.21
CA GLN A 83 8.79 0.78 10.71
C GLN A 83 9.30 1.65 11.86
N ARG A 84 8.41 2.07 12.76
CA ARG A 84 8.77 2.84 13.95
C ARG A 84 9.72 2.07 14.85
N ASP A 85 9.41 0.81 15.12
CA ASP A 85 10.16 -0.04 16.03
C ASP A 85 11.52 -0.43 15.41
N GLY A 86 11.56 -0.68 14.10
CA GLY A 86 12.80 -0.90 13.35
C GLY A 86 13.71 0.33 13.36
N SER A 87 13.14 1.52 13.23
CA SER A 87 13.92 2.76 13.34
C SER A 87 14.41 3.01 14.76
N ALA A 88 13.55 2.83 15.77
CA ALA A 88 13.90 3.08 17.17
C ALA A 88 14.88 2.05 17.72
N ARG A 89 14.66 0.76 17.49
CA ARG A 89 15.46 -0.33 18.07
C ARG A 89 16.70 -0.67 17.24
N ALA A 90 16.53 -0.76 15.91
CA ALA A 90 17.63 -1.12 15.02
C ALA A 90 18.31 0.11 14.38
N GLY A 91 17.75 1.29 14.52
CA GLY A 91 18.29 2.51 13.92
C GLY A 91 18.27 2.46 12.39
N ILE A 92 17.25 1.85 11.81
CA ILE A 92 17.03 1.90 10.37
C ILE A 92 16.73 3.33 9.97
N PHE A 93 17.54 3.87 9.07
CA PHE A 93 17.46 5.27 8.64
C PHE A 93 16.32 5.51 7.66
N HIS A 94 16.05 4.55 6.80
CA HIS A 94 15.03 4.65 5.78
C HIS A 94 14.34 3.31 5.54
N HIS A 95 13.02 3.33 5.45
CA HIS A 95 12.21 2.19 5.03
C HIS A 95 11.64 2.45 3.63
N LEU A 96 11.69 1.44 2.79
CA LEU A 96 11.04 1.46 1.49
C LEU A 96 10.20 0.19 1.30
N ILE A 97 9.22 0.26 0.42
CA ILE A 97 8.49 -0.90 -0.08
C ILE A 97 8.72 -0.99 -1.58
N THR A 98 9.12 -2.16 -2.06
CA THR A 98 9.32 -2.39 -3.50
C THR A 98 8.01 -2.76 -4.17
N LEU A 99 7.80 -2.28 -5.40
CA LEU A 99 6.65 -2.63 -6.24
C LEU A 99 5.24 -2.37 -5.65
N PRO A 100 5.01 -1.38 -4.78
CA PRO A 100 3.68 -1.17 -4.18
C PRO A 100 2.65 -0.83 -5.25
N THR A 101 3.01 0.02 -6.21
CA THR A 101 2.13 0.43 -7.31
C THR A 101 1.81 -0.76 -8.24
N TYR A 102 2.80 -1.61 -8.51
CA TYR A 102 2.59 -2.82 -9.30
C TYR A 102 1.54 -3.74 -8.68
N HIS A 103 1.68 -4.06 -7.40
CA HIS A 103 0.74 -4.95 -6.69
C HIS A 103 -0.64 -4.34 -6.55
N THR A 104 -0.72 -3.04 -6.21
CA THR A 104 -2.01 -2.34 -6.12
C THR A 104 -2.71 -2.25 -7.47
N ALA A 105 -1.97 -1.94 -8.54
CA ALA A 105 -2.54 -1.87 -9.89
C ALA A 105 -3.00 -3.25 -10.35
N ALA A 106 -2.21 -4.31 -10.12
CA ALA A 106 -2.58 -5.67 -10.50
C ALA A 106 -3.87 -6.13 -9.80
N LEU A 107 -3.96 -5.95 -8.48
CA LEU A 107 -5.16 -6.29 -7.70
C LEU A 107 -6.38 -5.50 -8.17
N SER A 108 -6.24 -4.17 -8.28
CA SER A 108 -7.36 -3.31 -8.68
C SER A 108 -7.83 -3.59 -10.12
N THR A 109 -6.90 -3.96 -11.01
CA THR A 109 -7.24 -4.32 -12.40
C THR A 109 -7.95 -5.67 -12.46
N ASP A 110 -7.51 -6.65 -11.67
CA ASP A 110 -8.16 -7.96 -11.58
C ASP A 110 -9.58 -7.85 -11.03
N ASP A 111 -9.77 -7.10 -9.94
CA ASP A 111 -11.09 -6.83 -9.35
C ASP A 111 -12.02 -6.13 -10.36
N LEU A 112 -11.50 -5.11 -11.06
CA LEU A 112 -12.26 -4.41 -12.08
C LEU A 112 -12.64 -5.34 -13.23
N ALA A 113 -11.71 -6.15 -13.73
CA ALA A 113 -11.98 -7.07 -14.84
C ALA A 113 -13.05 -8.11 -14.47
N LYS A 114 -12.94 -8.71 -13.29
CA LYS A 114 -13.93 -9.68 -12.79
C LYS A 114 -15.33 -9.09 -12.69
N GLY A 115 -15.45 -7.88 -12.14
CA GLY A 115 -16.74 -7.21 -12.03
C GLY A 115 -17.27 -6.69 -13.37
N TYR A 116 -16.40 -6.12 -14.22
CA TYR A 116 -16.80 -5.52 -15.49
C TYR A 116 -17.28 -6.55 -16.52
N PHE A 117 -16.60 -7.68 -16.62
CA PHE A 117 -16.96 -8.79 -17.50
C PHE A 117 -17.96 -9.78 -16.87
N GLY A 118 -18.28 -9.59 -15.59
CA GLY A 118 -19.34 -10.29 -14.88
C GLY A 118 -20.67 -9.55 -14.94
N ASP A 119 -21.48 -9.71 -13.90
CA ASP A 119 -22.85 -9.17 -13.86
C ASP A 119 -22.94 -7.66 -13.59
N ASP A 120 -21.87 -7.05 -13.04
CA ASP A 120 -21.88 -5.64 -12.63
C ASP A 120 -21.58 -4.66 -13.81
N GLY A 121 -20.90 -5.09 -14.87
CA GLY A 121 -20.55 -4.24 -16.01
C GLY A 121 -19.91 -2.90 -15.59
N MET A 122 -20.39 -1.78 -16.15
CA MET A 122 -19.89 -0.44 -15.80
C MET A 122 -20.06 -0.09 -14.31
N LEU A 123 -20.98 -0.74 -13.61
CA LEU A 123 -21.17 -0.48 -12.18
C LEU A 123 -19.95 -0.90 -11.36
N ALA A 124 -19.22 -1.93 -11.78
CA ALA A 124 -17.95 -2.33 -11.15
C ALA A 124 -16.93 -1.18 -11.18
N TYR A 125 -16.75 -0.54 -12.34
CA TYR A 125 -15.89 0.64 -12.46
C TYR A 125 -16.39 1.81 -11.60
N VAL A 126 -17.68 2.13 -11.70
CA VAL A 126 -18.25 3.26 -10.98
C VAL A 126 -18.14 3.10 -9.46
N LYS A 127 -18.45 1.91 -8.93
CA LYS A 127 -18.34 1.62 -7.49
C LYS A 127 -16.89 1.46 -7.04
N GLY A 128 -16.12 0.69 -7.77
CA GLY A 128 -14.76 0.28 -7.38
C GLY A 128 -13.74 1.41 -7.55
N VAL A 129 -13.92 2.28 -8.53
CA VAL A 129 -12.94 3.31 -8.90
C VAL A 129 -13.55 4.70 -8.78
N GLN A 130 -14.45 5.09 -9.68
CA GLN A 130 -14.85 6.48 -9.85
C GLN A 130 -15.44 7.13 -8.58
N ARG A 131 -16.38 6.46 -7.91
CA ARG A 131 -16.97 6.99 -6.66
C ARG A 131 -15.94 7.14 -5.55
N ARG A 132 -14.97 6.24 -5.51
CA ARG A 132 -13.89 6.28 -4.51
C ARG A 132 -12.93 7.43 -4.77
N GLU A 133 -12.56 7.65 -6.02
CA GLU A 133 -11.74 8.80 -6.44
C GLU A 133 -12.42 10.12 -6.12
N ILE A 134 -13.71 10.28 -6.50
CA ILE A 134 -14.48 11.50 -6.24
C ILE A 134 -14.55 11.78 -4.74
N ARG A 135 -14.95 10.79 -3.93
CA ARG A 135 -15.08 10.94 -2.47
C ARG A 135 -13.75 11.18 -1.77
N GLY A 136 -12.68 10.59 -2.29
CA GLY A 136 -11.32 10.76 -1.78
C GLY A 136 -10.62 12.02 -2.24
N GLY A 137 -11.22 12.80 -3.14
CA GLY A 137 -10.58 13.98 -3.73
C GLY A 137 -9.34 13.64 -4.54
N ILE A 138 -9.31 12.45 -5.17
CA ILE A 138 -8.15 11.98 -5.92
C ILE A 138 -8.03 12.75 -7.24
N ALA A 139 -6.85 13.31 -7.51
CA ALA A 139 -6.61 14.19 -8.66
C ALA A 139 -6.86 13.53 -10.02
N THR A 140 -6.75 12.20 -10.11
CA THR A 140 -7.01 11.43 -11.34
C THR A 140 -8.45 11.52 -11.85
N VAL A 141 -9.41 11.92 -11.01
CA VAL A 141 -10.78 12.24 -11.44
C VAL A 141 -10.76 13.30 -12.56
N LYS A 142 -9.86 14.27 -12.44
CA LYS A 142 -9.61 15.32 -13.46
C LYS A 142 -8.42 14.91 -14.34
N HIS A 143 -8.49 13.71 -14.93
CA HIS A 143 -7.37 13.12 -15.67
C HIS A 143 -6.88 13.99 -16.84
N GLN A 144 -7.75 14.79 -17.45
CA GLN A 144 -7.37 15.69 -18.53
C GLN A 144 -6.43 16.78 -18.02
N ASN A 145 -6.76 17.43 -16.90
CA ASN A 145 -5.90 18.42 -16.26
C ASN A 145 -4.59 17.79 -15.81
N MET A 146 -4.68 16.61 -15.19
CA MET A 146 -3.49 15.86 -14.74
C MET A 146 -2.58 15.47 -15.91
N ALA A 147 -3.15 15.16 -17.08
CA ALA A 147 -2.41 14.88 -18.32
C ALA A 147 -1.91 16.15 -19.03
N GLY A 148 -2.13 17.33 -18.47
CA GLY A 148 -1.64 18.60 -19.02
C GLY A 148 -2.49 19.16 -20.17
N SER A 149 -3.78 18.83 -20.26
CA SER A 149 -4.66 19.38 -21.29
C SER A 149 -4.75 20.90 -21.21
N ASP A 150 -4.78 21.47 -20.01
CA ASP A 150 -4.81 22.92 -19.81
C ASP A 150 -3.56 23.60 -20.38
N LEU A 151 -2.39 22.98 -20.19
CA LEU A 151 -1.13 23.48 -20.78
C LEU A 151 -1.19 23.44 -22.30
N GLY A 152 -1.68 22.35 -22.87
CA GLY A 152 -1.87 22.19 -24.32
C GLY A 152 -2.88 23.18 -24.89
N ASP A 153 -3.98 23.39 -24.19
CA ASP A 153 -5.04 24.33 -24.62
C ASP A 153 -4.56 25.78 -24.53
N ASN A 154 -3.87 26.16 -23.47
CA ASN A 154 -3.25 27.49 -23.33
C ASN A 154 -2.23 27.75 -24.44
N HIS A 155 -1.43 26.74 -24.80
CA HIS A 155 -0.47 26.87 -25.89
C HIS A 155 -1.15 27.07 -27.24
N LYS A 156 -2.21 26.33 -27.53
CA LYS A 156 -3.02 26.52 -28.75
C LYS A 156 -3.66 27.90 -28.80
N GLU A 157 -4.22 28.37 -27.68
CA GLU A 157 -4.83 29.69 -27.57
C GLU A 157 -3.83 30.82 -27.82
N TYR A 158 -2.60 30.67 -27.31
CA TYR A 158 -1.54 31.63 -27.53
C TYR A 158 -1.22 31.85 -29.02
N PHE A 159 -1.27 30.78 -29.83
CA PHE A 159 -0.94 30.85 -31.26
C PHE A 159 -2.16 31.08 -32.16
N ALA A 160 -3.35 30.61 -31.82
CA ALA A 160 -4.54 30.63 -32.66
C ALA A 160 -5.70 31.49 -32.12
N GLY A 161 -5.51 32.08 -30.94
CA GLY A 161 -6.53 32.89 -30.28
C GLY A 161 -7.81 32.11 -29.99
N ASP A 162 -8.94 32.80 -30.01
CA ASP A 162 -10.27 32.22 -29.71
C ASP A 162 -10.73 31.14 -30.69
N ALA A 163 -10.09 31.03 -31.85
CA ALA A 163 -10.38 29.99 -32.84
C ALA A 163 -9.76 28.62 -32.49
N ALA A 164 -8.93 28.55 -31.42
CA ALA A 164 -8.30 27.32 -31.02
C ALA A 164 -9.33 26.27 -30.55
N LEU A 165 -9.26 25.05 -31.10
CA LEU A 165 -9.98 23.90 -30.58
C LEU A 165 -9.37 23.43 -29.27
N LYS A 166 -10.06 23.64 -28.15
CA LYS A 166 -9.62 23.28 -26.80
C LYS A 166 -10.19 21.94 -26.38
N ALA A 167 -9.35 21.10 -25.79
CA ALA A 167 -9.77 19.82 -25.20
C ALA A 167 -10.63 20.03 -23.95
N GLY A 168 -10.35 21.09 -23.17
CA GLY A 168 -11.09 21.49 -21.96
C GLY A 168 -12.20 22.53 -22.22
N GLY A 169 -12.65 22.75 -23.45
CA GLY A 169 -13.67 23.75 -23.79
C GLY A 169 -15.02 23.55 -23.08
N LYS A 170 -15.83 24.64 -23.04
CA LYS A 170 -17.14 24.68 -22.31
C LYS A 170 -18.14 23.57 -22.66
N HIS A 171 -17.97 22.90 -23.77
CA HIS A 171 -18.84 21.83 -24.27
C HIS A 171 -18.22 20.43 -24.09
N ASN A 172 -17.03 20.35 -23.54
CA ASN A 172 -16.31 19.10 -23.23
C ASN A 172 -16.44 18.75 -21.73
N THR A 173 -15.44 18.16 -21.15
CA THR A 173 -15.45 17.59 -19.81
C THR A 173 -15.23 18.58 -18.65
N MET A 174 -15.14 19.89 -18.94
CA MET A 174 -14.73 20.91 -17.97
C MET A 174 -15.62 21.00 -16.72
N ASN A 175 -16.90 20.64 -16.83
CA ASN A 175 -17.86 20.67 -15.71
C ASN A 175 -18.43 19.31 -15.32
N GLN A 176 -17.84 18.21 -15.79
CA GLN A 176 -18.40 16.86 -15.55
C GLN A 176 -18.22 16.37 -14.10
N PHE A 177 -17.27 16.94 -13.37
CA PHE A 177 -16.96 16.58 -11.97
C PHE A 177 -16.96 17.83 -11.08
N GLY A 178 -17.80 18.80 -11.40
CA GLY A 178 -17.93 20.07 -10.70
C GLY A 178 -18.49 19.99 -9.31
#